data_643dffdd66445e43e7d895b538b53021
#
_entry.id   643dffdd66445e43e7d895b538b53021
#
_cell.length_a   1.000
_cell.length_b   1.000
_cell.length_c   1.000
_cell.angle_alpha   90.00
_cell.angle_beta   90.00
_cell.angle_gamma   90.00
#
_symmetry.space_group_name_H-M   'P 1'
#
loop_
_entity.id
_entity.type
_entity.pdbx_description
1 polymer ?
#
loop_
_entity_poly.entity_id
_entity_poly.type
_entity_poly.pdbx_seq_one_letter_code
_entity_poly.pdbx_strand_id
1 'polypeptide(L)'
;PAETEEVRFGGTVREFWDNGHLHIVNEDATVVQAVPCDMEIAGYGTEHVNVLRLWDARSTQPVDMSLFSRGEYLKAAEDEAMAETIAKVLYPEDNHLEGKSLRLKQQYFFVSATLQSIAAKHTELYGTMKNFHEKNVIQINDTHPALVIPELMRILIDDAGMDWDEAWDITTRSVAYTNHTCLLYTSPSPRD
;
A
#
# COMPACT_ATOMS: atom_id res chain seq x y z
N PRO A 1 -1.75 6.71 -19.87
CA PRO A 1 -1.67 7.31 -18.55
C PRO A 1 -1.24 6.22 -17.58
N ALA A 2 -0.22 6.50 -16.78
CA ALA A 2 0.18 5.56 -15.75
C ALA A 2 -1.01 5.32 -14.82
N GLU A 3 -1.29 4.07 -14.52
CA GLU A 3 -2.36 3.67 -13.61
C GLU A 3 -2.04 4.23 -12.22
N THR A 4 -2.92 5.10 -11.74
CA THR A 4 -2.81 5.66 -10.40
C THR A 4 -3.64 4.82 -9.45
N GLU A 5 -3.13 4.59 -8.25
CA GLU A 5 -3.82 3.83 -7.22
C GLU A 5 -4.34 4.76 -6.12
N GLU A 6 -5.43 4.40 -5.48
CA GLU A 6 -5.97 5.11 -4.32
C GLU A 6 -5.61 4.39 -3.03
N VAL A 7 -4.94 5.10 -2.13
CA VAL A 7 -4.63 4.58 -0.79
C VAL A 7 -5.47 5.31 0.26
N ARG A 8 -6.14 4.57 1.11
CA ARG A 8 -7.10 5.07 2.09
C ARG A 8 -6.52 5.01 3.50
N PHE A 9 -6.65 6.11 4.23
CA PHE A 9 -6.17 6.26 5.60
C PHE A 9 -7.31 6.61 6.55
N GLY A 10 -7.35 5.97 7.71
CA GLY A 10 -8.38 6.22 8.72
C GLY A 10 -9.77 5.79 8.24
N GLY A 11 -10.77 6.59 8.57
CA GLY A 11 -12.16 6.29 8.25
C GLY A 11 -12.82 5.35 9.25
N THR A 12 -14.01 4.88 8.89
CA THR A 12 -14.81 3.95 9.69
C THR A 12 -15.08 2.69 8.87
N VAL A 13 -14.72 1.55 9.42
CA VAL A 13 -15.03 0.26 8.78
C VAL A 13 -16.45 -0.13 9.10
N ARG A 14 -17.23 -0.40 8.07
CA ARG A 14 -18.57 -0.93 8.17
C ARG A 14 -18.65 -2.31 7.53
N GLU A 15 -19.24 -3.25 8.27
CA GLU A 15 -19.49 -4.61 7.82
C GLU A 15 -20.99 -4.81 7.60
N PHE A 16 -21.35 -5.44 6.49
CA PHE A 16 -22.74 -5.85 6.25
C PHE A 16 -22.76 -7.14 5.40
N TRP A 17 -23.83 -7.90 5.59
CA TRP A 17 -24.07 -9.13 4.85
C TRP A 17 -25.06 -8.87 3.72
N ASP A 18 -24.71 -9.29 2.52
CA ASP A 18 -25.60 -9.32 1.37
C ASP A 18 -25.48 -10.67 0.65
N ASN A 19 -26.64 -11.32 0.42
CA ASN A 19 -26.73 -12.64 -0.24
C ASN A 19 -25.78 -13.71 0.33
N GLY A 20 -25.50 -13.67 1.62
CA GLY A 20 -24.61 -14.63 2.30
C GLY A 20 -23.11 -14.30 2.17
N HIS A 21 -22.75 -13.16 1.58
CA HIS A 21 -21.39 -12.66 1.53
C HIS A 21 -21.20 -11.50 2.50
N LEU A 22 -20.08 -11.51 3.22
CA LEU A 22 -19.66 -10.40 4.06
C LEU A 22 -19.02 -9.32 3.19
N HIS A 23 -19.53 -8.10 3.28
CA HIS A 23 -18.94 -6.92 2.66
C HIS A 23 -18.32 -6.03 3.73
N ILE A 24 -17.08 -5.61 3.47
CA ILE A 24 -16.33 -4.70 4.34
C ILE A 24 -16.07 -3.43 3.54
N VAL A 25 -16.56 -2.31 4.05
CA VAL A 25 -16.44 -0.99 3.41
C VAL A 25 -15.77 -0.01 4.36
N ASN A 26 -14.83 0.75 3.86
CA ASN A 26 -14.19 1.83 4.61
C ASN A 26 -14.81 3.16 4.18
N GLU A 27 -15.59 3.76 5.06
CA GLU A 27 -16.30 5.03 4.87
C GLU A 27 -15.51 6.18 5.51
N ASP A 28 -15.61 7.38 4.94
CA ASP A 28 -15.02 8.62 5.45
C ASP A 28 -13.47 8.56 5.60
N ALA A 29 -12.80 7.74 4.81
CA ALA A 29 -11.34 7.67 4.78
C ALA A 29 -10.74 8.86 4.02
N THR A 30 -9.58 9.31 4.49
CA THR A 30 -8.74 10.22 3.69
C THR A 30 -8.10 9.45 2.55
N VAL A 31 -8.32 9.88 1.31
CA VAL A 31 -7.79 9.23 0.11
C VAL A 31 -6.59 9.99 -0.41
N VAL A 32 -5.49 9.28 -0.60
CA VAL A 32 -4.27 9.79 -1.24
C VAL A 32 -4.05 9.03 -2.54
N GLN A 33 -3.86 9.77 -3.62
CA GLN A 33 -3.55 9.19 -4.92
C GLN A 33 -2.07 8.87 -5.01
N ALA A 34 -1.76 7.61 -5.32
CA ALA A 34 -0.40 7.15 -5.60
C ALA A 34 -0.16 7.18 -7.12
N VAL A 35 0.84 7.94 -7.53
CA VAL A 35 1.22 8.11 -8.93
C VAL A 35 2.52 7.35 -9.17
N PRO A 36 2.57 6.34 -10.06
CA PRO A 36 3.78 5.58 -10.29
C PRO A 36 4.82 6.40 -11.05
N CYS A 37 6.06 6.28 -10.60
CA CYS A 37 7.25 6.86 -11.22
C CYS A 37 8.22 5.72 -11.53
N ASP A 38 8.25 5.29 -12.77
CA ASP A 38 9.05 4.14 -13.21
C ASP A 38 10.41 4.57 -13.76
N MET A 39 11.44 3.84 -13.34
CA MET A 39 12.78 3.93 -13.89
C MET A 39 13.19 2.57 -14.49
N GLU A 40 13.46 2.56 -15.77
CA GLU A 40 13.91 1.35 -16.47
C GLU A 40 15.40 1.09 -16.22
N ILE A 41 15.74 -0.14 -15.87
CA ILE A 41 17.11 -0.59 -15.64
C ILE A 41 17.40 -1.71 -16.63
N ALA A 42 18.13 -1.38 -17.70
CA ALA A 42 18.53 -2.34 -18.72
C ALA A 42 19.61 -3.28 -18.20
N GLY A 43 19.47 -4.57 -18.46
CA GLY A 43 20.48 -5.57 -18.21
C GLY A 43 21.63 -5.52 -19.21
N TYR A 44 22.82 -5.97 -18.79
CA TYR A 44 23.97 -6.06 -19.69
C TYR A 44 23.84 -7.27 -20.63
N GLY A 45 23.89 -7.02 -21.94
CA GLY A 45 23.87 -8.07 -22.96
C GLY A 45 22.58 -8.91 -23.00
N THR A 46 21.47 -8.38 -22.55
CA THR A 46 20.15 -9.04 -22.51
C THR A 46 19.05 -8.08 -22.94
N GLU A 47 17.94 -8.63 -23.42
CA GLU A 47 16.72 -7.86 -23.71
C GLU A 47 15.86 -7.61 -22.44
N HIS A 48 16.26 -8.16 -21.29
CA HIS A 48 15.53 -7.94 -20.05
C HIS A 48 15.75 -6.54 -19.51
N VAL A 49 14.65 -5.89 -19.18
CA VAL A 49 14.60 -4.58 -18.52
C VAL A 49 13.86 -4.73 -17.20
N ASN A 50 14.54 -4.43 -16.11
CA ASN A 50 13.89 -4.33 -14.80
C ASN A 50 13.30 -2.93 -14.61
N VAL A 51 12.28 -2.83 -13.80
CA VAL A 51 11.65 -1.55 -13.47
C VAL A 51 11.80 -1.30 -11.97
N LEU A 52 12.39 -0.15 -11.62
CA LEU A 52 12.31 0.41 -10.29
C LEU A 52 11.09 1.35 -10.25
N ARG A 53 10.04 0.94 -9.52
CA ARG A 53 8.85 1.76 -9.34
C ARG A 53 8.90 2.48 -8.01
N LEU A 54 8.78 3.80 -8.07
CA LEU A 54 8.53 4.68 -6.93
C LEU A 54 7.12 5.25 -7.03
N TRP A 55 6.61 5.75 -5.92
CA TRP A 55 5.28 6.33 -5.85
C TRP A 55 5.35 7.77 -5.37
N ASP A 56 4.81 8.70 -6.16
CA ASP A 56 4.50 10.05 -5.72
C ASP A 56 3.11 10.07 -5.11
N ALA A 57 2.89 10.94 -4.11
CA ALA A 57 1.62 11.06 -3.42
C ALA A 57 0.97 12.41 -3.73
N ARG A 58 -0.32 12.38 -4.09
CA ARG A 58 -1.11 13.57 -4.39
C ARG A 58 -2.44 13.53 -3.66
N SER A 59 -2.96 14.70 -3.29
CA SER A 59 -4.32 14.81 -2.80
C SER A 59 -5.31 14.53 -3.93
N THR A 60 -6.39 13.82 -3.60
CA THR A 60 -7.54 13.65 -4.49
C THR A 60 -8.55 14.78 -4.34
N GLN A 61 -8.44 15.56 -3.26
CA GLN A 61 -9.34 16.67 -2.99
C GLN A 61 -8.85 17.92 -3.74
N PRO A 62 -9.71 18.56 -4.51
CA PRO A 62 -9.37 19.87 -5.05
C PRO A 62 -9.22 20.86 -3.90
N VAL A 63 -8.30 21.82 -4.06
CA VAL A 63 -8.14 22.90 -3.09
C VAL A 63 -9.50 23.56 -2.84
N ASP A 64 -9.95 23.57 -1.59
CA ASP A 64 -11.24 24.15 -1.23
C ASP A 64 -11.22 25.68 -1.36
N MET A 65 -11.68 26.15 -2.51
CA MET A 65 -11.73 27.59 -2.81
C MET A 65 -12.68 28.36 -1.88
N SER A 66 -13.61 27.67 -1.20
CA SER A 66 -14.47 28.32 -0.21
C SER A 66 -13.71 28.68 1.07
N LEU A 67 -12.76 27.85 1.47
CA LEU A 67 -11.84 28.12 2.56
C LEU A 67 -10.87 29.25 2.20
N PHE A 68 -10.39 29.26 0.96
CA PHE A 68 -9.58 30.38 0.42
C PHE A 68 -10.32 31.72 0.53
N SER A 69 -11.59 31.75 0.12
CA SER A 69 -12.43 32.96 0.18
C SER A 69 -12.67 33.45 1.60
N ARG A 70 -12.56 32.56 2.60
CA ARG A 70 -12.67 32.89 4.04
C ARG A 70 -11.36 33.23 4.71
N GLY A 71 -10.23 33.17 3.96
CA GLY A 71 -8.89 33.44 4.48
C GLY A 71 -8.26 32.25 5.23
N GLU A 72 -8.88 31.06 5.17
CA GLU A 72 -8.39 29.83 5.81
C GLU A 72 -7.40 29.08 4.91
N TYR A 73 -6.37 29.76 4.46
CA TYR A 73 -5.42 29.25 3.45
C TYR A 73 -4.69 27.97 3.86
N LEU A 74 -4.27 27.89 5.13
CA LEU A 74 -3.54 26.71 5.63
C LEU A 74 -4.43 25.46 5.61
N LYS A 75 -5.69 25.59 6.00
CA LYS A 75 -6.64 24.49 6.00
C LYS A 75 -7.01 24.05 4.58
N ALA A 76 -7.08 24.99 3.63
CA ALA A 76 -7.34 24.68 2.23
C ALA A 76 -6.22 23.86 1.58
N ALA A 77 -4.98 23.99 2.08
CA ALA A 77 -3.80 23.29 1.58
C ALA A 77 -3.40 22.07 2.42
N GLU A 78 -4.16 21.75 3.49
CA GLU A 78 -3.77 20.73 4.47
C GLU A 78 -3.67 19.33 3.85
N ASP A 79 -4.63 18.96 3.01
CA ASP A 79 -4.68 17.63 2.36
C ASP A 79 -3.52 17.44 1.38
N GLU A 80 -3.17 18.48 0.61
CA GLU A 80 -2.03 18.44 -0.30
C GLU A 80 -0.71 18.35 0.48
N ALA A 81 -0.57 19.16 1.54
CA ALA A 81 0.62 19.11 2.41
C ALA A 81 0.79 17.75 3.08
N MET A 82 -0.32 17.11 3.50
CA MET A 82 -0.29 15.76 4.06
C MET A 82 0.19 14.73 3.02
N ALA A 83 -0.38 14.76 1.82
CA ALA A 83 0.02 13.87 0.74
C ALA A 83 1.51 14.05 0.38
N GLU A 84 1.97 15.27 0.20
CA GLU A 84 3.38 15.56 -0.06
C GLU A 84 4.31 15.05 1.05
N THR A 85 3.90 15.18 2.31
CA THR A 85 4.68 14.71 3.46
C THR A 85 4.87 13.19 3.45
N ILE A 86 3.84 12.43 3.04
CA ILE A 86 3.93 10.97 2.92
C ILE A 86 5.02 10.55 1.93
N ALA A 87 5.12 11.18 0.77
CA ALA A 87 6.06 10.77 -0.28
C ALA A 87 7.45 11.40 -0.15
N LYS A 88 7.56 12.61 0.40
CA LYS A 88 8.78 13.43 0.33
C LYS A 88 9.64 13.44 1.59
N VAL A 89 9.07 13.14 2.76
CA VAL A 89 9.83 13.09 4.01
C VAL A 89 10.55 11.76 4.13
N LEU A 90 11.88 11.79 4.04
CA LEU A 90 12.70 10.59 4.20
C LEU A 90 13.05 10.37 5.67
N TYR A 91 12.74 9.16 6.18
CA TYR A 91 13.02 8.75 7.56
C TYR A 91 12.57 9.77 8.61
N PRO A 92 11.27 10.00 8.79
CA PRO A 92 10.78 10.88 9.85
C PRO A 92 11.25 10.37 11.21
N GLU A 93 11.56 11.31 12.10
CA GLU A 93 11.89 10.98 13.47
C GLU A 93 10.70 10.32 14.18
N ASP A 94 10.89 9.13 14.75
CA ASP A 94 9.84 8.30 15.34
C ASP A 94 9.88 8.22 16.88
N ASN A 95 10.51 9.20 17.53
CA ASN A 95 10.57 9.32 18.99
C ASN A 95 9.22 9.74 19.60
N HIS A 96 8.30 10.26 18.81
CA HIS A 96 6.97 10.73 19.21
C HIS A 96 5.87 10.13 18.31
N LEU A 97 4.61 10.26 18.77
CA LEU A 97 3.47 9.61 18.16
C LEU A 97 3.24 10.05 16.71
N GLU A 98 3.40 11.34 16.43
CA GLU A 98 3.22 11.89 15.07
C GLU A 98 4.22 11.30 14.07
N GLY A 99 5.50 11.21 14.46
CA GLY A 99 6.52 10.60 13.61
C GLY A 99 6.28 9.10 13.38
N LYS A 100 5.84 8.36 14.41
CA LYS A 100 5.44 6.95 14.25
C LYS A 100 4.26 6.79 13.33
N SER A 101 3.24 7.66 13.47
CA SER A 101 2.06 7.67 12.61
C SER A 101 2.43 7.97 11.14
N LEU A 102 3.28 8.98 10.92
CA LEU A 102 3.75 9.31 9.57
C LEU A 102 4.53 8.14 8.96
N ARG A 103 5.45 7.55 9.71
CA ARG A 103 6.23 6.39 9.23
C ARG A 103 5.35 5.19 8.87
N LEU A 104 4.33 4.91 9.69
CA LEU A 104 3.37 3.86 9.38
C LEU A 104 2.55 4.17 8.12
N LYS A 105 2.10 5.42 7.96
CA LYS A 105 1.40 5.86 6.75
C LYS A 105 2.26 5.72 5.50
N GLN A 106 3.55 6.06 5.57
CA GLN A 106 4.49 5.88 4.47
C GLN A 106 4.63 4.40 4.07
N GLN A 107 4.83 3.52 5.05
CA GLN A 107 4.94 2.08 4.81
C GLN A 107 3.66 1.53 4.18
N TYR A 108 2.50 1.89 4.70
CA TYR A 108 1.22 1.46 4.16
C TYR A 108 0.97 2.02 2.75
N PHE A 109 1.29 3.28 2.52
CA PHE A 109 1.14 3.94 1.21
C PHE A 109 1.88 3.18 0.10
N PHE A 110 3.16 2.93 0.29
CA PHE A 110 3.98 2.23 -0.70
C PHE A 110 3.56 0.77 -0.87
N VAL A 111 3.23 0.08 0.19
CA VAL A 111 2.78 -1.32 0.16
C VAL A 111 1.44 -1.43 -0.56
N SER A 112 0.45 -0.63 -0.18
CA SER A 112 -0.89 -0.70 -0.74
C SER A 112 -0.90 -0.32 -2.23
N ALA A 113 -0.24 0.77 -2.62
CA ALA A 113 -0.13 1.16 -4.03
C ALA A 113 0.54 0.06 -4.87
N THR A 114 1.63 -0.52 -4.37
CA THR A 114 2.35 -1.58 -5.08
C THR A 114 1.50 -2.84 -5.25
N LEU A 115 0.82 -3.29 -4.18
CA LEU A 115 -0.01 -4.49 -4.24
C LEU A 115 -1.24 -4.31 -5.13
N GLN A 116 -1.90 -3.15 -5.07
CA GLN A 116 -3.02 -2.84 -5.96
C GLN A 116 -2.60 -2.90 -7.42
N SER A 117 -1.46 -2.29 -7.77
CA SER A 117 -0.93 -2.32 -9.13
C SER A 117 -0.58 -3.73 -9.60
N ILE A 118 0.04 -4.56 -8.74
CA ILE A 118 0.34 -5.97 -9.07
C ILE A 118 -0.96 -6.76 -9.25
N ALA A 119 -1.93 -6.59 -8.35
CA ALA A 119 -3.21 -7.28 -8.39
C ALA A 119 -4.02 -6.90 -9.65
N ALA A 120 -4.08 -5.62 -10.00
CA ALA A 120 -4.74 -5.14 -11.21
C ALA A 120 -4.12 -5.77 -12.47
N LYS A 121 -2.80 -5.71 -12.59
CA LYS A 121 -2.08 -6.32 -13.71
C LYS A 121 -2.27 -7.85 -13.77
N HIS A 122 -2.24 -8.51 -12.62
CA HIS A 122 -2.49 -9.95 -12.55
C HIS A 122 -3.91 -10.29 -13.02
N THR A 123 -4.91 -9.55 -12.54
CA THR A 123 -6.31 -9.74 -12.92
C THR A 123 -6.53 -9.47 -14.42
N GLU A 124 -5.90 -8.45 -14.96
CA GLU A 124 -5.94 -8.16 -16.42
C GLU A 124 -5.40 -9.33 -17.24
N LEU A 125 -4.28 -9.93 -16.81
CA LEU A 125 -3.63 -11.01 -17.56
C LEU A 125 -4.29 -12.37 -17.38
N TYR A 126 -4.82 -12.67 -16.20
CA TYR A 126 -5.28 -14.02 -15.85
C TYR A 126 -6.77 -14.11 -15.51
N GLY A 127 -7.46 -12.99 -15.34
CA GLY A 127 -8.91 -12.94 -15.07
C GLY A 127 -9.32 -13.43 -13.67
N THR A 128 -8.36 -13.75 -12.79
CA THR A 128 -8.64 -14.30 -11.47
C THR A 128 -7.46 -14.04 -10.53
N MET A 129 -7.74 -13.87 -9.23
CA MET A 129 -6.71 -13.81 -8.19
C MET A 129 -6.36 -15.17 -7.59
N LYS A 130 -7.06 -16.26 -7.94
CA LYS A 130 -6.86 -17.60 -7.33
C LYS A 130 -5.48 -18.20 -7.60
N ASN A 131 -4.89 -17.90 -8.72
CA ASN A 131 -3.54 -18.34 -9.11
C ASN A 131 -2.45 -17.28 -8.88
N PHE A 132 -2.73 -16.27 -8.06
CA PHE A 132 -1.80 -15.16 -7.81
C PHE A 132 -0.42 -15.65 -7.36
N HIS A 133 -0.38 -16.59 -6.42
CA HIS A 133 0.84 -17.18 -5.87
C HIS A 133 1.67 -18.00 -6.87
N GLU A 134 1.08 -18.42 -7.99
CA GLU A 134 1.79 -19.16 -9.05
C GLU A 134 2.58 -18.23 -9.97
N LYS A 135 2.21 -16.96 -10.03
CA LYS A 135 2.72 -15.98 -10.97
C LYS A 135 3.46 -14.83 -10.31
N ASN A 136 3.24 -14.63 -9.02
CA ASN A 136 3.81 -13.51 -8.28
C ASN A 136 4.49 -14.00 -7.01
N VAL A 137 5.68 -13.49 -6.75
CA VAL A 137 6.36 -13.60 -5.48
C VAL A 137 6.77 -12.21 -5.01
N ILE A 138 6.53 -11.94 -3.73
CA ILE A 138 6.82 -10.64 -3.12
C ILE A 138 7.88 -10.87 -2.05
N GLN A 139 9.07 -10.33 -2.29
CA GLN A 139 10.15 -10.35 -1.30
C GLN A 139 9.98 -9.17 -0.35
N ILE A 140 9.68 -9.46 0.92
CA ILE A 140 9.67 -8.46 1.99
C ILE A 140 11.09 -8.27 2.50
N ASN A 141 11.61 -7.06 2.32
CA ASN A 141 12.97 -6.69 2.71
C ASN A 141 12.94 -5.99 4.08
N ASP A 142 13.19 -6.74 5.15
CA ASP A 142 13.03 -6.34 6.55
C ASP A 142 11.55 -6.10 6.96
N THR A 143 11.34 -5.50 8.13
CA THR A 143 10.01 -5.24 8.71
C THR A 143 9.28 -4.06 8.08
N HIS A 144 9.97 -3.19 7.37
CA HIS A 144 9.41 -1.96 6.82
C HIS A 144 8.21 -2.23 5.89
N PRO A 145 8.26 -3.20 4.95
CA PRO A 145 7.12 -3.54 4.12
C PRO A 145 6.28 -4.73 4.65
N ALA A 146 6.37 -5.07 5.94
CA ALA A 146 5.64 -6.21 6.52
C ALA A 146 4.11 -6.10 6.40
N LEU A 147 3.58 -4.89 6.21
CA LEU A 147 2.16 -4.64 5.91
C LEU A 147 1.68 -5.27 4.60
N VAL A 148 2.58 -5.78 3.76
CA VAL A 148 2.24 -6.59 2.57
C VAL A 148 1.32 -7.75 2.95
N ILE A 149 1.55 -8.40 4.08
CA ILE A 149 0.76 -9.56 4.50
C ILE A 149 -0.71 -9.18 4.74
N PRO A 150 -1.03 -8.26 5.67
CA PRO A 150 -2.42 -7.89 5.91
C PRO A 150 -3.06 -7.14 4.72
N GLU A 151 -2.31 -6.37 3.94
CA GLU A 151 -2.88 -5.68 2.79
C GLU A 151 -3.18 -6.64 1.63
N LEU A 152 -2.36 -7.66 1.39
CA LEU A 152 -2.69 -8.70 0.41
C LEU A 152 -3.92 -9.49 0.85
N MET A 153 -4.04 -9.82 2.14
CA MET A 153 -5.24 -10.44 2.70
C MET A 153 -6.48 -9.56 2.47
N ARG A 154 -6.37 -8.24 2.72
CA ARG A 154 -7.48 -7.31 2.47
C ARG A 154 -7.91 -7.32 1.00
N ILE A 155 -6.96 -7.23 0.07
CA ILE A 155 -7.26 -7.24 -1.37
C ILE A 155 -7.95 -8.55 -1.77
N LEU A 156 -7.46 -9.69 -1.27
CA LEU A 156 -8.03 -11.00 -1.60
C LEU A 156 -9.43 -11.21 -1.01
N ILE A 157 -9.67 -10.73 0.22
CA ILE A 157 -10.95 -10.89 0.91
C ILE A 157 -11.93 -9.82 0.50
N ASP A 158 -11.57 -8.54 0.65
CA ASP A 158 -12.51 -7.42 0.51
C ASP A 158 -12.76 -7.09 -0.97
N ASP A 159 -11.70 -7.09 -1.80
CA ASP A 159 -11.82 -6.69 -3.20
C ASP A 159 -12.09 -7.89 -4.12
N ALA A 160 -11.46 -9.05 -3.89
CA ALA A 160 -11.64 -10.25 -4.71
C ALA A 160 -12.71 -11.23 -4.17
N GLY A 161 -13.26 -11.00 -2.98
CA GLY A 161 -14.38 -11.76 -2.41
C GLY A 161 -14.03 -13.19 -1.98
N MET A 162 -12.76 -13.46 -1.65
CA MET A 162 -12.31 -14.78 -1.19
C MET A 162 -12.63 -15.00 0.30
N ASP A 163 -12.74 -16.24 0.69
CA ASP A 163 -12.75 -16.58 2.12
C ASP A 163 -11.35 -16.46 2.73
N TRP A 164 -11.31 -16.48 4.07
CA TRP A 164 -10.07 -16.32 4.83
C TRP A 164 -9.03 -17.39 4.52
N ASP A 165 -9.43 -18.64 4.45
CA ASP A 165 -8.52 -19.77 4.29
C ASP A 165 -7.88 -19.78 2.90
N GLU A 166 -8.67 -19.51 1.85
CA GLU A 166 -8.17 -19.36 0.48
C GLU A 166 -7.21 -18.17 0.37
N ALA A 167 -7.58 -16.99 0.93
CA ALA A 167 -6.73 -15.81 0.93
C ALA A 167 -5.43 -16.03 1.68
N TRP A 168 -5.48 -16.74 2.80
CA TRP A 168 -4.31 -17.07 3.61
C TRP A 168 -3.34 -18.03 2.88
N ASP A 169 -3.86 -19.08 2.23
CA ASP A 169 -3.04 -20.00 1.44
C ASP A 169 -2.30 -19.24 0.32
N ILE A 170 -3.00 -18.39 -0.41
CA ILE A 170 -2.41 -17.56 -1.47
C ILE A 170 -1.34 -16.62 -0.89
N THR A 171 -1.64 -15.92 0.21
CA THR A 171 -0.73 -14.95 0.83
C THR A 171 0.55 -15.62 1.31
N THR A 172 0.45 -16.73 2.02
CA THR A 172 1.62 -17.45 2.54
C THR A 172 2.52 -18.03 1.46
N ARG A 173 1.97 -18.32 0.30
CA ARG A 173 2.72 -18.82 -0.87
C ARG A 173 3.27 -17.72 -1.77
N SER A 174 2.80 -16.48 -1.59
CA SER A 174 3.22 -15.33 -2.40
C SER A 174 4.32 -14.51 -1.76
N VAL A 175 4.54 -14.64 -0.44
CA VAL A 175 5.42 -13.75 0.32
C VAL A 175 6.66 -14.48 0.82
N ALA A 176 7.82 -13.86 0.63
CA ALA A 176 9.09 -14.28 1.21
C ALA A 176 9.69 -13.13 2.02
N TYR A 177 10.33 -13.45 3.14
CA TYR A 177 10.86 -12.47 4.09
C TYR A 177 12.38 -12.59 4.25
N THR A 178 13.07 -11.45 4.26
CA THR A 178 14.48 -11.35 4.62
C THR A 178 14.65 -10.40 5.79
N ASN A 179 15.21 -10.90 6.89
CA ASN A 179 15.53 -10.09 8.05
C ASN A 179 16.90 -9.40 7.86
N HIS A 180 16.92 -8.08 8.06
CA HIS A 180 18.14 -7.26 8.06
C HIS A 180 18.47 -6.70 9.44
N THR A 181 17.55 -6.82 10.40
CA THR A 181 17.69 -6.25 11.74
C THR A 181 18.35 -7.26 12.67
N CYS A 182 19.55 -6.95 13.15
CA CYS A 182 20.22 -7.72 14.17
C CYS A 182 20.19 -6.94 15.50
N LEU A 183 19.16 -7.14 16.29
CA LEU A 183 19.10 -6.67 17.68
C LEU A 183 19.41 -7.86 18.57
N LEU A 184 20.55 -7.81 19.27
CA LEU A 184 21.08 -8.90 20.12
C LEU A 184 20.10 -9.42 21.18
N TYR A 185 19.05 -8.67 21.52
CA TYR A 185 18.11 -8.97 22.60
C TYR A 185 16.64 -8.98 22.22
N THR A 186 16.28 -8.58 20.99
CA THR A 186 14.88 -8.37 20.61
C THR A 186 14.48 -8.95 19.29
N SER A 187 15.43 -9.43 18.50
CA SER A 187 15.10 -10.15 17.25
C SER A 187 15.06 -11.64 17.58
N PRO A 188 13.88 -12.27 17.53
CA PRO A 188 13.83 -13.72 17.63
C PRO A 188 14.68 -14.31 16.51
N SER A 189 15.52 -15.25 16.85
CA SER A 189 16.18 -16.07 15.85
C SER A 189 15.12 -16.77 15.01
N PRO A 190 15.30 -16.94 13.69
CA PRO A 190 14.40 -17.75 12.88
C PRO A 190 14.29 -19.21 13.34
N ARG A 191 14.99 -19.56 14.41
CA ARG A 191 15.03 -20.90 15.02
C ARG A 191 14.42 -20.95 16.43
N ASP A 192 13.98 -19.82 16.96
CA ASP A 192 13.37 -19.73 18.29
C ASP A 192 11.86 -19.79 18.20
#